data_276913a5da3a03c0deb522bf17382298
#
_entry.id   276913a5da3a03c0deb522bf17382298
#
_cell.length_a   1.000
_cell.length_b   1.000
_cell.length_c   1.000
_cell.angle_alpha   90.00
_cell.angle_beta   90.00
_cell.angle_gamma   90.00
#
_symmetry.space_group_name_H-M   'P 1'
#
loop_
_entity.id
_entity.type
_entity.pdbx_description
1 polymer ?
#
loop_
_entity_poly.entity_id
_entity_poly.type
_entity_poly.pdbx_seq_one_letter_code
_entity_poly.pdbx_strand_id
1 'polypeptide(L)'
;MHVLGIDIGSLEYHTHLLDAADPTRSGGAIDAFANSPKGHHRLAAWLEKHGARAESTLVVLEATGVYWQGCAHHLHRLGFAVSVVNPAQIKFYAKSTLRRGKTDRMDAEVIAQYGATMRPKPWKPAEQALEAIQFLVREREAVVALLTQEKGRLHALRHRHEADEVVVRLVEERISLLEGQLEALERALKGRFAASASLQRDLELLTSVPGFGFVAAATVLAETNGFATLESGRQLAAYAGLSPAPRQSGTSGGYARISKVGNPRLRRIAYMAAVGATRSRSGLRAFYLGLKQRGKPSKVALVALARKLLCVGLAVVKSGRPYDPGYTRPAEAAPASP
;
A
#
# COMPACT_ATOMS: atom_id res chain seq x y z
N MET A 1 -22.51 20.17 7.29
CA MET A 1 -21.64 19.01 6.90
C MET A 1 -20.75 18.68 8.08
N HIS A 2 -20.79 17.46 8.57
CA HIS A 2 -19.95 17.05 9.68
C HIS A 2 -18.67 16.37 9.22
N VAL A 3 -17.62 16.43 10.03
CA VAL A 3 -16.38 15.66 9.83
C VAL A 3 -16.05 14.94 11.14
N LEU A 4 -15.98 13.64 11.06
CA LEU A 4 -15.58 12.77 12.16
C LEU A 4 -14.11 12.39 11.99
N GLY A 5 -13.26 12.80 12.91
CA GLY A 5 -11.88 12.31 13.04
C GLY A 5 -11.85 11.15 14.03
N ILE A 6 -11.15 10.09 13.66
CA ILE A 6 -10.99 8.89 14.50
C ILE A 6 -9.51 8.57 14.63
N ASP A 7 -9.00 8.62 15.85
CA ASP A 7 -7.69 8.07 16.20
C ASP A 7 -7.85 6.63 16.70
N ILE A 8 -7.30 5.67 15.94
CA ILE A 8 -7.54 4.24 16.13
C ILE A 8 -6.41 3.57 16.92
N GLY A 9 -6.78 3.07 18.11
CA GLY A 9 -5.97 2.13 18.87
C GLY A 9 -6.40 0.66 18.69
N SER A 10 -5.62 -0.25 19.25
CA SER A 10 -5.90 -1.69 19.18
C SER A 10 -7.12 -2.11 19.99
N LEU A 11 -7.33 -1.52 21.17
CA LEU A 11 -8.41 -1.85 22.11
C LEU A 11 -9.55 -0.85 22.07
N GLU A 12 -9.22 0.42 21.88
CA GLU A 12 -10.19 1.52 21.82
C GLU A 12 -9.77 2.56 20.77
N TYR A 13 -10.68 3.43 20.43
CA TYR A 13 -10.42 4.57 19.55
C TYR A 13 -11.15 5.82 20.06
N HIS A 14 -10.53 6.95 19.83
CA HIS A 14 -11.04 8.26 20.19
C HIS A 14 -11.64 8.96 18.98
N THR A 15 -12.72 9.69 19.20
CA THR A 15 -13.46 10.34 18.13
C THR A 15 -13.62 11.83 18.42
N HIS A 16 -13.60 12.63 17.35
CA HIS A 16 -13.91 14.05 17.41
C HIS A 16 -14.80 14.43 16.23
N LEU A 17 -16.03 14.84 16.52
CA LEU A 17 -17.02 15.26 15.52
C LEU A 17 -17.02 16.78 15.41
N LEU A 18 -16.62 17.32 14.27
CA LEU A 18 -16.63 18.74 13.95
C LEU A 18 -17.80 19.12 13.05
N ASP A 19 -18.34 20.30 13.20
CA ASP A 19 -19.12 20.94 12.15
C ASP A 19 -18.17 21.60 11.15
N ALA A 20 -18.23 21.19 9.89
CA ALA A 20 -17.37 21.73 8.84
C ALA A 20 -17.67 23.19 8.47
N ALA A 21 -18.76 23.78 8.96
CA ALA A 21 -19.06 25.20 8.76
C ALA A 21 -18.10 26.12 9.58
N ASP A 22 -17.54 25.59 10.68
CA ASP A 22 -16.52 26.29 11.46
C ASP A 22 -15.45 25.32 11.99
N PRO A 23 -14.47 24.94 11.14
CA PRO A 23 -13.43 23.98 11.50
C PRO A 23 -12.43 24.51 12.55
N THR A 24 -12.48 25.81 12.86
CA THR A 24 -11.60 26.46 13.86
C THR A 24 -12.21 26.47 15.25
N ARG A 25 -13.51 26.22 15.37
CA ARG A 25 -14.21 26.21 16.65
C ARG A 25 -13.77 25.00 17.47
N SER A 26 -13.02 25.22 18.53
CA SER A 26 -12.69 24.24 19.56
C SER A 26 -13.96 23.84 20.33
N GLY A 27 -14.75 22.87 19.84
CA GLY A 27 -16.02 22.53 20.46
C GLY A 27 -16.80 21.49 19.68
N GLY A 28 -16.14 20.40 19.27
CA GLY A 28 -16.83 19.24 18.70
C GLY A 28 -17.26 18.25 19.78
N ALA A 29 -18.19 17.36 19.46
CA ALA A 29 -18.53 16.24 20.32
C ALA A 29 -17.38 15.22 20.33
N ILE A 30 -16.95 14.80 21.52
CA ILE A 30 -15.83 13.90 21.74
C ILE A 30 -16.33 12.69 22.53
N ASP A 31 -15.89 11.51 22.13
CA ASP A 31 -16.13 10.26 22.89
C ASP A 31 -15.04 9.22 22.56
N ALA A 32 -15.03 8.14 23.33
CA ALA A 32 -14.15 6.99 23.10
C ALA A 32 -14.97 5.69 23.07
N PHE A 33 -14.57 4.77 22.18
CA PHE A 33 -15.28 3.53 21.95
C PHE A 33 -14.31 2.35 21.90
N ALA A 34 -14.74 1.20 22.42
CA ALA A 34 -13.98 -0.03 22.26
C ALA A 34 -13.83 -0.40 20.77
N ASN A 35 -12.64 -0.80 20.34
CA ASN A 35 -12.41 -1.28 18.97
C ASN A 35 -12.92 -2.72 18.83
N SER A 36 -14.23 -2.86 18.80
CA SER A 36 -14.98 -4.11 18.74
C SER A 36 -16.32 -3.91 18.00
N PRO A 37 -16.97 -4.97 17.52
CA PRO A 37 -18.28 -4.86 16.88
C PRO A 37 -19.31 -4.09 17.71
N LYS A 38 -19.36 -4.33 19.04
CA LYS A 38 -20.24 -3.57 19.96
C LYS A 38 -19.89 -2.09 20.01
N GLY A 39 -18.59 -1.76 20.04
CA GLY A 39 -18.14 -0.36 20.05
C GLY A 39 -18.47 0.36 18.74
N HIS A 40 -18.34 -0.33 17.60
CA HIS A 40 -18.72 0.24 16.30
C HIS A 40 -20.22 0.55 16.21
N HIS A 41 -21.10 -0.31 16.77
CA HIS A 41 -22.54 -0.02 16.86
C HIS A 41 -22.84 1.16 17.77
N ARG A 42 -22.13 1.26 18.93
CA ARG A 42 -22.25 2.41 19.82
C ARG A 42 -21.83 3.73 19.16
N LEU A 43 -20.76 3.70 18.37
CA LEU A 43 -20.33 4.86 17.58
C LEU A 43 -21.42 5.28 16.60
N ALA A 44 -22.04 4.35 15.88
CA ALA A 44 -23.13 4.65 14.94
C ALA A 44 -24.32 5.33 15.65
N ALA A 45 -24.77 4.78 16.78
CA ALA A 45 -25.84 5.38 17.58
C ALA A 45 -25.44 6.76 18.15
N TRP A 46 -24.18 6.94 18.54
CA TRP A 46 -23.67 8.22 19.00
C TRP A 46 -23.66 9.27 17.87
N LEU A 47 -23.27 8.90 16.64
CA LEU A 47 -23.36 9.78 15.46
C LEU A 47 -24.78 10.23 15.18
N GLU A 48 -25.74 9.30 15.21
CA GLU A 48 -27.15 9.60 15.02
C GLU A 48 -27.68 10.60 16.08
N LYS A 49 -27.33 10.38 17.36
CA LYS A 49 -27.67 11.29 18.47
C LYS A 49 -27.14 12.70 18.25
N HIS A 50 -26.00 12.86 17.58
CA HIS A 50 -25.40 14.16 17.29
C HIS A 50 -25.80 14.73 15.91
N GLY A 51 -26.77 14.12 15.24
CA GLY A 51 -27.27 14.59 13.95
C GLY A 51 -26.30 14.37 12.78
N ALA A 52 -25.26 13.57 12.98
CA ALA A 52 -24.28 13.23 11.94
C ALA A 52 -24.83 12.11 11.03
N ARG A 53 -25.43 12.50 9.91
CA ARG A 53 -26.02 11.60 8.93
C ARG A 53 -24.99 11.15 7.90
N ALA A 54 -25.13 9.94 7.37
CA ALA A 54 -24.19 9.36 6.40
C ALA A 54 -23.98 10.24 5.16
N GLU A 55 -25.05 10.84 4.64
CA GLU A 55 -25.02 11.66 3.41
C GLU A 55 -24.27 12.99 3.60
N SER A 56 -24.13 13.43 4.84
CA SER A 56 -23.57 14.75 5.17
C SER A 56 -22.34 14.70 6.09
N THR A 57 -21.81 13.50 6.34
CA THR A 57 -20.68 13.31 7.25
C THR A 57 -19.51 12.61 6.54
N LEU A 58 -18.33 13.27 6.59
CA LEU A 58 -17.07 12.66 6.20
C LEU A 58 -16.41 12.04 7.43
N VAL A 59 -16.09 10.76 7.37
CA VAL A 59 -15.30 10.08 8.39
C VAL A 59 -13.86 9.99 7.93
N VAL A 60 -12.92 10.40 8.77
CA VAL A 60 -11.48 10.31 8.49
C VAL A 60 -10.79 9.54 9.60
N LEU A 61 -10.01 8.53 9.21
CA LEU A 61 -9.20 7.75 10.13
C LEU A 61 -7.80 7.53 9.57
N GLU A 62 -6.86 7.37 10.50
CA GLU A 62 -5.47 7.10 10.16
C GLU A 62 -5.25 5.60 9.92
N ALA A 63 -4.50 5.26 8.86
CA ALA A 63 -4.17 3.87 8.51
C ALA A 63 -3.08 3.29 9.42
N THR A 64 -3.35 3.19 10.73
CA THR A 64 -2.43 2.62 11.71
C THR A 64 -2.61 1.11 11.83
N GLY A 65 -1.64 0.35 11.36
CA GLY A 65 -1.69 -1.13 11.39
C GLY A 65 -2.90 -1.69 10.65
N VAL A 66 -3.62 -2.62 11.29
CA VAL A 66 -4.85 -3.27 10.78
C VAL A 66 -6.09 -2.85 11.57
N TYR A 67 -5.92 -2.10 12.64
CA TYR A 67 -6.95 -1.83 13.64
C TYR A 67 -8.09 -0.95 13.13
N TRP A 68 -7.85 -0.16 12.09
CA TRP A 68 -8.84 0.72 11.45
C TRP A 68 -9.90 -0.04 10.64
N GLN A 69 -9.59 -1.26 10.16
CA GLN A 69 -10.41 -1.97 9.16
C GLN A 69 -11.83 -2.24 9.66
N GLY A 70 -11.97 -2.78 10.87
CA GLY A 70 -13.29 -3.10 11.43
C GLY A 70 -14.22 -1.88 11.49
N CYS A 71 -13.72 -0.77 12.01
CA CYS A 71 -14.47 0.49 12.11
C CYS A 71 -14.80 1.07 10.73
N ALA A 72 -13.81 1.14 9.83
CA ALA A 72 -13.99 1.67 8.47
C ALA A 72 -15.04 0.87 7.67
N HIS A 73 -14.96 -0.46 7.68
CA HIS A 73 -15.95 -1.33 7.01
C HIS A 73 -17.34 -1.20 7.61
N HIS A 74 -17.44 -1.06 8.94
CA HIS A 74 -18.73 -0.87 9.59
C HIS A 74 -19.40 0.44 9.17
N LEU A 75 -18.69 1.55 9.25
CA LEU A 75 -19.21 2.87 8.87
C LEU A 75 -19.49 2.97 7.35
N HIS A 76 -18.63 2.37 6.52
CA HIS A 76 -18.86 2.32 5.08
C HIS A 76 -20.16 1.56 4.73
N ARG A 77 -20.46 0.44 5.40
CA ARG A 77 -21.73 -0.31 5.21
C ARG A 77 -22.95 0.48 5.64
N LEU A 78 -22.80 1.41 6.57
CA LEU A 78 -23.85 2.35 6.98
C LEU A 78 -23.99 3.55 6.03
N GLY A 79 -23.23 3.59 4.93
CA GLY A 79 -23.30 4.63 3.90
C GLY A 79 -22.44 5.86 4.16
N PHE A 80 -21.63 5.89 5.22
CA PHE A 80 -20.73 7.02 5.46
C PHE A 80 -19.62 7.10 4.41
N ALA A 81 -19.26 8.32 4.01
CA ALA A 81 -18.05 8.59 3.25
C ALA A 81 -16.83 8.46 4.17
N VAL A 82 -16.13 7.33 4.08
CA VAL A 82 -14.97 7.01 4.92
C VAL A 82 -13.68 7.28 4.17
N SER A 83 -12.76 8.04 4.72
CA SER A 83 -11.42 8.30 4.18
C SER A 83 -10.36 7.71 5.10
N VAL A 84 -9.56 6.77 4.59
CA VAL A 84 -8.42 6.18 5.30
C VAL A 84 -7.16 6.85 4.81
N VAL A 85 -6.48 7.59 5.69
CA VAL A 85 -5.36 8.46 5.32
C VAL A 85 -4.03 7.93 5.84
N ASN A 86 -2.96 8.25 5.11
CA ASN A 86 -1.62 7.86 5.52
C ASN A 86 -1.20 8.64 6.78
N PRO A 87 -0.65 7.97 7.82
CA PRO A 87 -0.14 8.59 9.04
C PRO A 87 0.78 9.77 8.81
N ALA A 88 1.60 9.73 7.75
CA ALA A 88 2.48 10.84 7.40
C ALA A 88 1.73 12.12 7.06
N GLN A 89 0.53 12.04 6.47
CA GLN A 89 -0.27 13.21 6.11
C GLN A 89 -0.78 13.90 7.37
N ILE A 90 -1.32 13.14 8.33
CA ILE A 90 -1.76 13.66 9.62
C ILE A 90 -0.59 14.30 10.39
N LYS A 91 0.55 13.58 10.44
CA LYS A 91 1.77 14.09 11.09
C LYS A 91 2.28 15.40 10.49
N PHE A 92 2.27 15.55 9.17
CA PHE A 92 2.70 16.81 8.53
C PHE A 92 1.69 17.92 8.75
N TYR A 93 0.40 17.62 8.73
CA TYR A 93 -0.66 18.58 9.01
C TYR A 93 -0.57 19.07 10.47
N ALA A 94 -0.42 18.18 11.44
CA ALA A 94 -0.22 18.53 12.84
C ALA A 94 0.98 19.45 13.04
N LYS A 95 2.09 19.21 12.35
CA LYS A 95 3.26 20.09 12.39
C LYS A 95 3.01 21.47 11.80
N SER A 96 2.21 21.57 10.73
CA SER A 96 1.88 22.85 10.09
C SER A 96 1.01 23.74 10.97
N THR A 97 0.25 23.16 11.89
CA THR A 97 -0.60 23.89 12.84
C THR A 97 0.11 24.27 14.16
N LEU A 98 1.43 23.98 14.27
CA LEU A 98 2.29 24.31 15.43
C LEU A 98 1.73 23.85 16.78
N ARG A 99 0.89 22.83 16.81
CA ARG A 99 0.31 22.29 18.05
C ARG A 99 1.39 21.73 18.98
N ARG A 100 1.27 22.11 20.26
CA ARG A 100 2.13 21.63 21.35
C ARG A 100 1.34 20.64 22.19
N GLY A 101 1.87 19.43 22.40
CA GLY A 101 1.25 18.36 23.17
C GLY A 101 0.74 17.20 22.28
N LYS A 102 0.59 16.04 22.89
CA LYS A 102 0.09 14.82 22.26
C LYS A 102 -0.81 14.08 23.25
N THR A 103 -2.08 13.89 22.90
CA THR A 103 -3.02 12.99 23.56
C THR A 103 -3.92 12.41 22.48
N ASP A 104 -4.48 11.21 22.67
CA ASP A 104 -5.33 10.54 21.70
C ASP A 104 -6.57 11.37 21.30
N ARG A 105 -7.11 12.15 22.24
CA ARG A 105 -8.18 13.14 21.97
C ARG A 105 -7.72 14.26 21.03
N MET A 106 -6.51 14.78 21.25
CA MET A 106 -5.93 15.82 20.38
C MET A 106 -5.61 15.24 19.00
N ASP A 107 -5.22 13.99 18.93
CA ASP A 107 -4.93 13.31 17.65
C ASP A 107 -6.24 13.13 16.86
N ALA A 108 -7.36 12.71 17.48
CA ALA A 108 -8.68 12.64 16.83
C ALA A 108 -9.16 14.01 16.33
N GLU A 109 -8.93 15.10 17.11
CA GLU A 109 -9.24 16.47 16.69
C GLU A 109 -8.42 16.90 15.47
N VAL A 110 -7.11 16.62 15.46
CA VAL A 110 -6.23 16.90 14.31
C VAL A 110 -6.70 16.17 13.07
N ILE A 111 -7.11 14.90 13.21
CA ILE A 111 -7.64 14.10 12.11
C ILE A 111 -8.95 14.71 11.57
N ALA A 112 -9.84 15.17 12.45
CA ALA A 112 -11.09 15.81 12.05
C ALA A 112 -10.82 17.14 11.31
N GLN A 113 -9.92 17.98 11.82
CA GLN A 113 -9.53 19.25 11.19
C GLN A 113 -8.83 19.02 9.84
N TYR A 114 -7.97 17.99 9.75
CA TYR A 114 -7.38 17.58 8.48
C TYR A 114 -8.49 17.21 7.48
N GLY A 115 -9.48 16.44 7.91
CA GLY A 115 -10.62 16.05 7.08
C GLY A 115 -11.42 17.24 6.56
N ALA A 116 -11.70 18.22 7.42
CA ALA A 116 -12.43 19.43 7.08
C ALA A 116 -11.68 20.32 6.06
N THR A 117 -10.35 20.44 6.25
CA THR A 117 -9.49 21.31 5.42
C THR A 117 -9.11 20.64 4.10
N MET A 118 -8.64 19.38 4.14
CA MET A 118 -8.03 18.70 2.99
C MET A 118 -9.02 17.89 2.19
N ARG A 119 -10.18 17.55 2.73
CA ARG A 119 -11.26 16.76 2.10
C ARG A 119 -10.70 15.54 1.37
N PRO A 120 -10.03 14.61 2.08
CA PRO A 120 -9.42 13.46 1.45
C PRO A 120 -10.45 12.61 0.71
N LYS A 121 -10.03 12.00 -0.40
CA LYS A 121 -10.91 11.15 -1.21
C LYS A 121 -11.43 9.97 -0.37
N PRO A 122 -12.72 9.60 -0.51
CA PRO A 122 -13.26 8.41 0.15
C PRO A 122 -12.50 7.15 -0.24
N TRP A 123 -12.23 6.34 0.77
CA TRP A 123 -11.70 4.99 0.61
C TRP A 123 -12.78 4.07 0.05
N LYS A 124 -12.39 3.20 -0.85
CA LYS A 124 -13.24 2.12 -1.33
C LYS A 124 -12.69 0.81 -0.76
N PRO A 125 -13.52 0.02 -0.06
CA PRO A 125 -13.10 -1.31 0.40
C PRO A 125 -12.61 -2.15 -0.77
N ALA A 126 -11.64 -2.99 -0.51
CA ALA A 126 -11.23 -3.99 -1.47
C ALA A 126 -12.37 -5.00 -1.68
N GLU A 127 -12.44 -5.55 -2.89
CA GLU A 127 -13.27 -6.71 -3.13
C GLU A 127 -12.83 -7.84 -2.16
N GLN A 128 -13.77 -8.55 -1.55
CA GLN A 128 -13.48 -9.57 -0.53
C GLN A 128 -12.43 -10.60 -0.99
N ALA A 129 -12.48 -10.95 -2.28
CA ALA A 129 -11.51 -11.85 -2.88
C ALA A 129 -10.08 -11.27 -2.90
N LEU A 130 -9.93 -9.98 -3.23
CA LEU A 130 -8.63 -9.28 -3.21
C LEU A 130 -8.10 -9.08 -1.79
N GLU A 131 -8.98 -8.83 -0.84
CA GLU A 131 -8.60 -8.71 0.57
C GLU A 131 -8.04 -10.04 1.09
N ALA A 132 -8.70 -11.17 0.78
CA ALA A 132 -8.20 -12.50 1.12
C ALA A 132 -6.83 -12.80 0.46
N ILE A 133 -6.63 -12.41 -0.81
CA ILE A 133 -5.35 -12.53 -1.50
C ILE A 133 -4.28 -11.66 -0.82
N GLN A 134 -4.65 -10.45 -0.37
CA GLN A 134 -3.72 -9.55 0.33
C GLN A 134 -3.21 -10.17 1.64
N PHE A 135 -4.08 -10.82 2.41
CA PHE A 135 -3.65 -11.55 3.61
C PHE A 135 -2.66 -12.66 3.28
N LEU A 136 -2.95 -13.48 2.28
CA LEU A 136 -2.06 -14.57 1.86
C LEU A 136 -0.71 -14.07 1.35
N VAL A 137 -0.69 -13.00 0.56
CA VAL A 137 0.56 -12.38 0.07
C VAL A 137 1.41 -11.84 1.21
N ARG A 138 0.78 -11.20 2.20
CA ARG A 138 1.50 -10.64 3.35
C ARG A 138 2.04 -11.72 4.27
N GLU A 139 1.27 -12.78 4.51
CA GLU A 139 1.73 -13.94 5.28
C GLU A 139 2.89 -14.64 4.57
N ARG A 140 2.76 -14.86 3.25
CA ARG A 140 3.87 -15.41 2.44
C ARG A 140 5.16 -14.60 2.60
N GLU A 141 5.05 -13.26 2.61
CA GLU A 141 6.19 -12.38 2.82
C GLU A 141 6.83 -12.58 4.19
N ALA A 142 6.02 -12.72 5.25
CA ALA A 142 6.48 -12.97 6.60
C ALA A 142 7.19 -14.34 6.70
N VAL A 143 6.60 -15.40 6.14
CA VAL A 143 7.21 -16.74 6.11
C VAL A 143 8.54 -16.73 5.34
N VAL A 144 8.63 -16.05 4.20
CA VAL A 144 9.90 -15.91 3.44
C VAL A 144 10.98 -15.18 4.26
N ALA A 145 10.61 -14.17 5.03
CA ALA A 145 11.56 -13.47 5.90
C ALA A 145 12.09 -14.39 7.01
N LEU A 146 11.22 -15.15 7.68
CA LEU A 146 11.60 -16.13 8.70
C LEU A 146 12.49 -17.23 8.11
N LEU A 147 12.10 -17.78 6.95
CA LEU A 147 12.88 -18.81 6.26
C LEU A 147 14.29 -18.32 5.89
N THR A 148 14.40 -17.07 5.43
CA THR A 148 15.69 -16.46 5.12
C THR A 148 16.56 -16.33 6.36
N GLN A 149 15.96 -15.92 7.49
CA GLN A 149 16.64 -15.81 8.79
C GLN A 149 17.14 -17.18 9.28
N GLU A 150 16.28 -18.20 9.25
CA GLU A 150 16.66 -19.55 9.72
C GLU A 150 17.71 -20.20 8.79
N LYS A 151 17.64 -20.02 7.47
CA LYS A 151 18.70 -20.47 6.55
C LYS A 151 20.04 -19.77 6.81
N GLY A 152 20.02 -18.47 7.10
CA GLY A 152 21.23 -17.73 7.51
C GLY A 152 21.79 -18.25 8.84
N ARG A 153 20.91 -18.56 9.80
CA ARG A 153 21.31 -19.16 11.09
C ARG A 153 21.91 -20.55 10.93
N LEU A 154 21.29 -21.40 10.11
CA LEU A 154 21.81 -22.73 9.81
C LEU A 154 23.21 -22.65 9.16
N HIS A 155 23.36 -21.73 8.19
CA HIS A 155 24.67 -21.49 7.57
C HIS A 155 25.74 -21.10 8.62
N ALA A 156 25.42 -20.17 9.52
CA ALA A 156 26.35 -19.78 10.59
C ALA A 156 26.67 -20.92 11.56
N LEU A 157 25.68 -21.74 11.94
CA LEU A 157 25.87 -22.90 12.81
C LEU A 157 26.84 -23.92 12.18
N ARG A 158 26.66 -24.24 10.90
CA ARG A 158 27.52 -25.19 10.16
C ARG A 158 28.97 -24.73 9.97
N HIS A 159 29.26 -23.45 10.20
CA HIS A 159 30.61 -22.89 10.15
C HIS A 159 31.26 -22.69 11.55
N ARG A 160 30.56 -23.08 12.61
CA ARG A 160 31.14 -23.05 13.97
C ARG A 160 32.09 -24.27 14.16
N HIS A 161 33.14 -24.07 14.97
CA HIS A 161 34.08 -25.13 15.31
C HIS A 161 33.40 -26.35 15.97
N GLU A 162 32.46 -26.07 16.85
CA GLU A 162 31.62 -27.09 17.49
C GLU A 162 30.15 -26.57 17.48
N ALA A 163 29.30 -27.16 16.65
CA ALA A 163 27.89 -26.91 16.65
C ALA A 163 27.19 -28.07 17.35
N ASP A 164 26.30 -27.73 18.30
CA ASP A 164 25.45 -28.72 18.95
C ASP A 164 24.46 -29.31 17.93
N GLU A 165 24.49 -30.64 17.79
CA GLU A 165 23.65 -31.36 16.79
C GLU A 165 22.15 -31.19 17.04
N VAL A 166 21.74 -31.07 18.34
CA VAL A 166 20.34 -30.81 18.68
C VAL A 166 19.88 -29.45 18.17
N VAL A 167 20.75 -28.43 18.31
CA VAL A 167 20.44 -27.07 17.82
C VAL A 167 20.37 -27.06 16.30
N VAL A 168 21.28 -27.73 15.61
CA VAL A 168 21.28 -27.84 14.13
C VAL A 168 19.98 -28.50 13.66
N ARG A 169 19.61 -29.64 14.22
CA ARG A 169 18.37 -30.36 13.89
C ARG A 169 17.11 -29.50 14.09
N LEU A 170 17.01 -28.81 15.23
CA LEU A 170 15.87 -27.94 15.50
C LEU A 170 15.76 -26.77 14.50
N VAL A 171 16.87 -26.27 13.98
CA VAL A 171 16.85 -25.23 12.92
C VAL A 171 16.42 -25.84 11.59
N GLU A 172 16.88 -27.04 11.25
CA GLU A 172 16.47 -27.74 10.03
C GLU A 172 14.98 -28.11 10.03
N GLU A 173 14.45 -28.56 11.17
CA GLU A 173 13.02 -28.83 11.34
C GLU A 173 12.18 -27.55 11.12
N ARG A 174 12.61 -26.41 11.66
CA ARG A 174 11.91 -25.13 11.42
C ARG A 174 11.98 -24.71 9.96
N ILE A 175 13.10 -24.89 9.29
CA ILE A 175 13.24 -24.61 7.86
C ILE A 175 12.25 -25.46 7.06
N SER A 176 12.19 -26.76 7.32
CA SER A 176 11.26 -27.69 6.66
C SER A 176 9.80 -27.28 6.89
N LEU A 177 9.44 -26.93 8.12
CA LEU A 177 8.09 -26.43 8.44
C LEU A 177 7.75 -25.16 7.65
N LEU A 178 8.65 -24.17 7.62
CA LEU A 178 8.44 -22.91 6.91
C LEU A 178 8.36 -23.11 5.39
N GLU A 179 9.13 -24.03 4.82
CA GLU A 179 9.03 -24.42 3.40
C GLU A 179 7.66 -25.04 3.08
N GLY A 180 7.16 -25.94 3.93
CA GLY A 180 5.82 -26.51 3.79
C GLY A 180 4.71 -25.47 3.90
N GLN A 181 4.84 -24.51 4.84
CA GLN A 181 3.90 -23.37 4.95
C GLN A 181 3.92 -22.49 3.70
N LEU A 182 5.11 -22.23 3.13
CA LEU A 182 5.25 -21.43 1.92
C LEU A 182 4.54 -22.08 0.73
N GLU A 183 4.69 -23.39 0.55
CA GLU A 183 3.99 -24.15 -0.48
C GLU A 183 2.46 -24.12 -0.29
N ALA A 184 2.00 -24.25 0.96
CA ALA A 184 0.57 -24.20 1.26
C ALA A 184 -0.03 -22.80 0.93
N LEU A 185 0.68 -21.72 1.27
CA LEU A 185 0.28 -20.35 0.95
C LEU A 185 0.25 -20.12 -0.57
N GLU A 186 1.22 -20.61 -1.31
CA GLU A 186 1.26 -20.49 -2.78
C GLU A 186 0.13 -21.28 -3.45
N ARG A 187 -0.20 -22.47 -2.94
CA ARG A 187 -1.37 -23.25 -3.40
C ARG A 187 -2.68 -22.49 -3.12
N ALA A 188 -2.82 -21.94 -1.91
CA ALA A 188 -3.99 -21.15 -1.53
C ALA A 188 -4.14 -19.89 -2.42
N LEU A 189 -3.05 -19.18 -2.70
CA LEU A 189 -3.05 -18.04 -3.61
C LEU A 189 -3.54 -18.43 -5.02
N LYS A 190 -3.00 -19.50 -5.59
CA LYS A 190 -3.43 -19.99 -6.90
C LYS A 190 -4.91 -20.34 -6.92
N GLY A 191 -5.41 -21.01 -5.86
CA GLY A 191 -6.83 -21.34 -5.73
C GLY A 191 -7.73 -20.10 -5.64
N ARG A 192 -7.30 -19.03 -4.93
CA ARG A 192 -8.07 -17.78 -4.86
C ARG A 192 -8.17 -17.05 -6.19
N PHE A 193 -7.10 -17.01 -6.98
CA PHE A 193 -7.15 -16.45 -8.33
C PHE A 193 -8.04 -17.29 -9.25
N ALA A 194 -7.88 -18.61 -9.26
CA ALA A 194 -8.70 -19.50 -10.08
C ALA A 194 -10.21 -19.43 -9.77
N ALA A 195 -10.58 -19.06 -8.54
CA ALA A 195 -11.97 -18.91 -8.14
C ALA A 195 -12.66 -17.63 -8.68
N SER A 196 -11.92 -16.70 -9.27
CA SER A 196 -12.45 -15.46 -9.84
C SER A 196 -11.91 -15.23 -11.24
N ALA A 197 -12.76 -15.34 -12.25
CA ALA A 197 -12.37 -15.18 -13.65
C ALA A 197 -11.75 -13.79 -13.94
N SER A 198 -12.25 -12.72 -13.30
CA SER A 198 -11.71 -11.37 -13.45
C SER A 198 -10.29 -11.27 -12.88
N LEU A 199 -10.07 -11.78 -11.66
CA LEU A 199 -8.75 -11.75 -11.02
C LEU A 199 -7.74 -12.66 -11.72
N GLN A 200 -8.19 -13.82 -12.21
CA GLN A 200 -7.35 -14.71 -13.00
C GLN A 200 -6.89 -14.03 -14.30
N ARG A 201 -7.81 -13.33 -14.99
CA ARG A 201 -7.48 -12.57 -16.19
C ARG A 201 -6.47 -11.46 -15.89
N ASP A 202 -6.66 -10.68 -14.83
CA ASP A 202 -5.74 -9.61 -14.45
C ASP A 202 -4.36 -10.15 -14.08
N LEU A 203 -4.31 -11.32 -13.42
CA LEU A 203 -3.07 -12.05 -13.13
C LEU A 203 -2.34 -12.45 -14.41
N GLU A 204 -3.05 -13.03 -15.38
CA GLU A 204 -2.51 -13.44 -16.69
C GLU A 204 -1.98 -12.22 -17.46
N LEU A 205 -2.73 -11.14 -17.47
CA LEU A 205 -2.31 -9.90 -18.08
C LEU A 205 -1.02 -9.37 -17.47
N LEU A 206 -0.91 -9.33 -16.14
CA LEU A 206 0.31 -8.88 -15.47
C LEU A 206 1.48 -9.83 -15.70
N THR A 207 1.26 -11.14 -15.67
CA THR A 207 2.32 -12.14 -15.90
C THR A 207 2.82 -12.15 -17.34
N SER A 208 2.06 -11.59 -18.30
CA SER A 208 2.54 -11.40 -19.67
C SER A 208 3.68 -10.35 -19.75
N VAL A 209 3.78 -9.45 -18.77
CA VAL A 209 4.84 -8.43 -18.72
C VAL A 209 6.14 -9.05 -18.23
N PRO A 210 7.23 -9.01 -19.02
CA PRO A 210 8.52 -9.58 -18.62
C PRO A 210 9.01 -9.01 -17.28
N GLY A 211 9.28 -9.91 -16.34
CA GLY A 211 9.70 -9.58 -14.97
C GLY A 211 8.61 -9.80 -13.92
N PHE A 212 7.34 -9.81 -14.29
CA PHE A 212 6.26 -10.20 -13.37
C PHE A 212 6.02 -11.71 -13.44
N GLY A 213 6.56 -12.46 -12.46
CA GLY A 213 6.10 -13.83 -12.19
C GLY A 213 4.82 -13.81 -11.33
N PHE A 214 4.23 -15.00 -11.11
CA PHE A 214 2.99 -15.18 -10.34
C PHE A 214 2.96 -14.38 -9.04
N VAL A 215 3.98 -14.55 -8.16
CA VAL A 215 4.02 -13.87 -6.85
C VAL A 215 4.10 -12.35 -7.00
N ALA A 216 4.84 -11.85 -7.99
CA ALA A 216 4.97 -10.42 -8.20
C ALA A 216 3.65 -9.83 -8.70
N ALA A 217 2.98 -10.47 -9.65
CA ALA A 217 1.68 -10.06 -10.16
C ALA A 217 0.61 -10.11 -9.07
N ALA A 218 0.53 -11.20 -8.30
CA ALA A 218 -0.39 -11.35 -7.17
C ALA A 218 -0.18 -10.24 -6.12
N THR A 219 1.09 -9.93 -5.78
CA THR A 219 1.41 -8.84 -4.83
C THR A 219 0.99 -7.48 -5.37
N VAL A 220 1.22 -7.21 -6.66
CA VAL A 220 0.82 -5.93 -7.28
C VAL A 220 -0.70 -5.79 -7.25
N LEU A 221 -1.46 -6.79 -7.66
CA LEU A 221 -2.93 -6.75 -7.62
C LEU A 221 -3.46 -6.55 -6.19
N ALA A 222 -2.93 -7.32 -5.24
CA ALA A 222 -3.33 -7.25 -3.83
C ALA A 222 -3.04 -5.88 -3.19
N GLU A 223 -1.84 -5.34 -3.37
CA GLU A 223 -1.42 -4.09 -2.74
C GLU A 223 -1.96 -2.84 -3.45
N THR A 224 -2.51 -2.97 -4.66
CA THR A 224 -3.15 -1.88 -5.43
C THR A 224 -4.66 -1.99 -5.49
N ASN A 225 -5.25 -2.98 -4.81
CA ASN A 225 -6.68 -3.30 -4.93
C ASN A 225 -7.12 -3.44 -6.41
N GLY A 226 -6.42 -4.26 -7.19
CA GLY A 226 -6.70 -4.41 -8.62
C GLY A 226 -6.56 -3.10 -9.42
N PHE A 227 -5.78 -2.13 -8.93
CA PHE A 227 -5.66 -0.76 -9.47
C PHE A 227 -6.94 0.07 -9.39
N ALA A 228 -7.93 -0.30 -8.57
CA ALA A 228 -9.26 0.32 -8.54
C ALA A 228 -9.27 1.85 -8.33
N THR A 229 -8.29 2.40 -7.59
CA THR A 229 -8.19 3.84 -7.28
C THR A 229 -7.05 4.55 -8.02
N LEU A 230 -6.33 3.82 -8.88
CA LEU A 230 -5.13 4.31 -9.54
C LEU A 230 -5.42 4.60 -11.02
N GLU A 231 -5.56 5.87 -11.36
CA GLU A 231 -5.94 6.31 -12.70
C GLU A 231 -4.74 6.42 -13.66
N SER A 232 -3.54 6.70 -13.12
CA SER A 232 -2.34 6.98 -13.93
C SER A 232 -1.08 6.33 -13.37
N GLY A 233 -0.10 6.10 -14.25
CA GLY A 233 1.22 5.63 -13.85
C GLY A 233 1.95 6.59 -12.89
N ARG A 234 1.63 7.91 -12.93
CA ARG A 234 2.17 8.89 -11.97
C ARG A 234 1.63 8.63 -10.57
N GLN A 235 0.32 8.40 -10.43
CA GLN A 235 -0.29 8.06 -9.14
C GLN A 235 0.25 6.74 -8.60
N LEU A 236 0.38 5.71 -9.45
CA LEU A 236 0.93 4.41 -9.06
C LEU A 236 2.40 4.53 -8.62
N ALA A 237 3.22 5.31 -9.33
CA ALA A 237 4.60 5.56 -8.94
C ALA A 237 4.70 6.30 -7.58
N ALA A 238 3.82 7.26 -7.33
CA ALA A 238 3.72 7.94 -6.05
C ALA A 238 3.25 6.99 -4.94
N TYR A 239 2.22 6.19 -5.20
CA TYR A 239 1.72 5.17 -4.28
C TYR A 239 2.79 4.14 -3.90
N ALA A 240 3.65 3.74 -4.84
CA ALA A 240 4.80 2.87 -4.57
C ALA A 240 6.01 3.61 -3.92
N GLY A 241 5.97 4.95 -3.82
CA GLY A 241 7.10 5.76 -3.35
C GLY A 241 8.31 5.75 -4.28
N LEU A 242 8.07 5.54 -5.59
CA LEU A 242 9.08 5.53 -6.66
C LEU A 242 9.18 6.87 -7.41
N SER A 243 8.43 7.88 -7.00
CA SER A 243 8.54 9.22 -7.57
C SER A 243 9.88 9.87 -7.19
N PRO A 244 10.57 10.53 -8.14
CA PRO A 244 11.74 11.32 -7.81
C PRO A 244 11.40 12.43 -6.83
N ALA A 245 12.22 12.58 -5.80
CA ALA A 245 12.17 13.69 -4.85
C ALA A 245 13.47 14.49 -5.01
N PRO A 246 13.50 15.50 -5.88
CA PRO A 246 14.66 16.34 -6.03
C PRO A 246 14.91 17.11 -4.72
N ARG A 247 16.14 17.15 -4.28
CA ARG A 247 16.62 18.04 -3.22
C ARG A 247 17.57 19.03 -3.87
N GLN A 248 17.06 20.21 -4.16
CA GLN A 248 17.87 21.33 -4.63
C GLN A 248 17.80 22.44 -3.59
N SER A 249 18.92 22.86 -3.10
CA SER A 249 19.06 24.08 -2.29
C SER A 249 20.18 24.92 -2.90
N GLY A 250 19.84 26.08 -3.40
CA GLY A 250 20.78 27.01 -4.04
C GLY A 250 21.47 26.44 -5.28
N THR A 251 22.74 26.70 -5.43
CA THR A 251 23.58 26.32 -6.58
C THR A 251 24.09 24.88 -6.54
N SER A 252 23.89 24.13 -5.46
CA SER A 252 24.38 22.75 -5.39
C SER A 252 23.45 21.79 -6.13
N GLY A 253 23.96 21.14 -7.17
CA GLY A 253 23.30 20.09 -7.91
C GLY A 253 23.06 18.87 -7.01
N GLY A 254 21.87 18.77 -6.40
CA GLY A 254 21.51 17.68 -5.52
C GLY A 254 21.17 16.40 -6.27
N TYR A 255 21.49 15.25 -5.70
CA TYR A 255 21.08 13.95 -6.21
C TYR A 255 19.58 13.75 -6.01
N ALA A 256 18.84 13.46 -7.09
CA ALA A 256 17.45 13.04 -6.99
C ALA A 256 17.37 11.63 -6.37
N ARG A 257 16.70 11.51 -5.23
CA ARG A 257 16.35 10.23 -4.63
C ARG A 257 14.87 9.95 -4.85
N ILE A 258 14.44 8.68 -4.70
CA ILE A 258 13.01 8.37 -4.66
C ILE A 258 12.42 8.84 -3.31
N SER A 259 11.14 9.21 -3.31
CA SER A 259 10.47 9.74 -2.11
C SER A 259 10.42 8.74 -0.96
N LYS A 260 10.32 7.45 -1.26
CA LYS A 260 10.06 6.34 -0.33
C LYS A 260 8.76 6.49 0.48
N VAL A 261 8.04 7.59 0.35
CA VAL A 261 6.71 7.79 0.92
C VAL A 261 5.72 7.02 0.04
N GLY A 262 5.10 5.99 0.61
CA GLY A 262 4.18 5.09 -0.10
C GLY A 262 4.39 3.62 0.27
N ASN A 263 3.73 2.71 -0.45
CA ASN A 263 3.70 1.29 -0.14
C ASN A 263 5.08 0.61 -0.32
N PRO A 264 5.75 0.15 0.76
CA PRO A 264 7.08 -0.45 0.68
C PRO A 264 7.07 -1.84 0.07
N ARG A 265 5.96 -2.61 0.20
CA ARG A 265 5.81 -3.95 -0.38
C ARG A 265 5.74 -3.86 -1.90
N LEU A 266 4.89 -2.96 -2.41
CA LEU A 266 4.77 -2.69 -3.83
C LEU A 266 6.12 -2.22 -4.42
N ARG A 267 6.82 -1.33 -3.74
CA ARG A 267 8.14 -0.86 -4.17
C ARG A 267 9.18 -1.99 -4.23
N ARG A 268 9.21 -2.87 -3.22
CA ARG A 268 10.14 -4.00 -3.16
C ARG A 268 9.86 -5.02 -4.26
N ILE A 269 8.59 -5.41 -4.45
CA ILE A 269 8.24 -6.40 -5.46
C ILE A 269 8.49 -5.86 -6.88
N ALA A 270 8.21 -4.57 -7.13
CA ALA A 270 8.53 -3.93 -8.40
C ALA A 270 10.04 -3.90 -8.69
N TYR A 271 10.86 -3.69 -7.66
CA TYR A 271 12.31 -3.76 -7.80
C TYR A 271 12.78 -5.19 -8.13
N MET A 272 12.23 -6.21 -7.48
CA MET A 272 12.56 -7.61 -7.78
C MET A 272 12.09 -8.02 -9.19
N ALA A 273 10.91 -7.56 -9.61
CA ALA A 273 10.42 -7.73 -10.97
C ALA A 273 11.36 -7.05 -11.99
N ALA A 274 11.88 -5.86 -11.67
CA ALA A 274 12.86 -5.17 -12.50
C ALA A 274 14.16 -5.96 -12.64
N VAL A 275 14.66 -6.56 -11.57
CA VAL A 275 15.82 -7.47 -11.63
C VAL A 275 15.54 -8.65 -12.58
N GLY A 276 14.34 -9.26 -12.47
CA GLY A 276 13.92 -10.33 -13.38
C GLY A 276 13.86 -9.87 -14.85
N ALA A 277 13.30 -8.69 -15.09
CA ALA A 277 13.15 -8.13 -16.44
C ALA A 277 14.50 -7.84 -17.13
N THR A 278 15.58 -7.59 -16.39
CA THR A 278 16.92 -7.41 -16.99
C THR A 278 17.45 -8.67 -17.66
N ARG A 279 16.91 -9.84 -17.33
CA ARG A 279 17.29 -11.14 -17.93
C ARG A 279 16.45 -11.49 -19.16
N SER A 280 15.36 -10.76 -19.41
CA SER A 280 14.47 -10.99 -20.56
C SER A 280 15.04 -10.40 -21.86
N ARG A 281 14.61 -10.91 -23.01
CA ARG A 281 14.92 -10.33 -24.32
C ARG A 281 13.80 -9.35 -24.74
N SER A 282 13.57 -8.29 -23.95
CA SER A 282 12.46 -7.35 -24.18
C SER A 282 12.95 -5.91 -24.23
N GLY A 283 12.11 -5.01 -24.72
CA GLY A 283 12.33 -3.56 -24.69
C GLY A 283 12.56 -3.01 -23.26
N LEU A 284 12.12 -3.73 -22.23
CA LEU A 284 12.35 -3.38 -20.82
C LEU A 284 13.83 -3.55 -20.46
N ARG A 285 14.47 -4.64 -20.92
CA ARG A 285 15.93 -4.80 -20.80
C ARG A 285 16.69 -3.73 -21.57
N ALA A 286 16.26 -3.44 -22.82
CA ALA A 286 16.89 -2.39 -23.61
C ALA A 286 16.81 -1.02 -22.92
N PHE A 287 15.69 -0.70 -22.27
CA PHE A 287 15.54 0.50 -21.45
C PHE A 287 16.56 0.55 -20.29
N TYR A 288 16.73 -0.56 -19.56
CA TYR A 288 17.73 -0.65 -18.49
C TYR A 288 19.15 -0.43 -19.02
N LEU A 289 19.52 -1.14 -20.10
CA LEU A 289 20.84 -1.04 -20.70
C LEU A 289 21.12 0.38 -21.22
N GLY A 290 20.14 1.03 -21.84
CA GLY A 290 20.25 2.42 -22.29
C GLY A 290 20.49 3.42 -21.13
N LEU A 291 19.93 3.17 -19.93
CA LEU A 291 20.25 3.95 -18.75
C LEU A 291 21.68 3.71 -18.28
N LYS A 292 22.17 2.46 -18.32
CA LYS A 292 23.55 2.11 -17.97
C LYS A 292 24.55 2.77 -18.92
N GLN A 293 24.30 2.73 -20.22
CA GLN A 293 25.14 3.38 -21.23
C GLN A 293 25.23 4.89 -21.02
N ARG A 294 24.16 5.54 -20.50
CA ARG A 294 24.15 6.95 -20.10
C ARG A 294 24.80 7.20 -18.73
N GLY A 295 25.59 6.27 -18.21
CA GLY A 295 26.34 6.43 -16.96
C GLY A 295 25.53 6.31 -15.68
N LYS A 296 24.24 5.88 -15.74
CA LYS A 296 23.45 5.75 -14.52
C LYS A 296 23.89 4.52 -13.68
N PRO A 297 24.05 4.67 -12.36
CA PRO A 297 24.34 3.54 -11.47
C PRO A 297 23.27 2.43 -11.59
N SER A 298 23.67 1.16 -11.46
CA SER A 298 22.78 -0.01 -11.64
C SER A 298 21.53 0.07 -10.77
N LYS A 299 21.63 0.47 -9.50
CA LYS A 299 20.47 0.63 -8.60
C LYS A 299 19.51 1.72 -9.09
N VAL A 300 20.02 2.82 -9.64
CA VAL A 300 19.18 3.90 -10.19
C VAL A 300 18.44 3.42 -11.44
N ALA A 301 19.16 2.72 -12.34
CA ALA A 301 18.56 2.14 -13.55
C ALA A 301 17.48 1.09 -13.21
N LEU A 302 17.71 0.22 -12.21
CA LEU A 302 16.72 -0.75 -11.72
C LEU A 302 15.47 -0.08 -11.12
N VAL A 303 15.64 0.98 -10.33
CA VAL A 303 14.50 1.73 -9.77
C VAL A 303 13.69 2.41 -10.87
N ALA A 304 14.36 2.97 -11.89
CA ALA A 304 13.66 3.54 -13.05
C ALA A 304 12.90 2.46 -13.84
N LEU A 305 13.49 1.28 -14.00
CA LEU A 305 12.83 0.13 -14.62
C LEU A 305 11.65 -0.37 -13.78
N ALA A 306 11.78 -0.45 -12.45
CA ALA A 306 10.70 -0.82 -11.54
C ALA A 306 9.48 0.11 -11.68
N ARG A 307 9.73 1.43 -11.76
CA ARG A 307 8.67 2.40 -12.03
C ARG A 307 8.03 2.17 -13.40
N LYS A 308 8.83 1.95 -14.44
CA LYS A 308 8.33 1.67 -15.80
C LYS A 308 7.49 0.39 -15.83
N LEU A 309 7.94 -0.68 -15.15
CA LEU A 309 7.22 -1.95 -15.04
C LEU A 309 5.83 -1.78 -14.41
N LEU A 310 5.72 -1.04 -13.30
CA LEU A 310 4.42 -0.75 -12.70
C LEU A 310 3.50 0.01 -13.65
N CYS A 311 4.02 1.01 -14.37
CA CYS A 311 3.23 1.76 -15.34
C CYS A 311 2.77 0.87 -16.52
N VAL A 312 3.62 -0.03 -16.99
CA VAL A 312 3.27 -1.01 -18.04
C VAL A 312 2.23 -1.98 -17.53
N GLY A 313 2.40 -2.54 -16.31
CA GLY A 313 1.43 -3.42 -15.68
C GLY A 313 0.04 -2.78 -15.56
N LEU A 314 -0.02 -1.52 -15.09
CA LEU A 314 -1.27 -0.76 -15.04
C LEU A 314 -1.91 -0.60 -16.42
N ALA A 315 -1.12 -0.28 -17.44
CA ALA A 315 -1.61 -0.11 -18.81
C ALA A 315 -2.16 -1.42 -19.40
N VAL A 316 -1.46 -2.53 -19.18
CA VAL A 316 -1.85 -3.87 -19.63
C VAL A 316 -3.18 -4.30 -18.99
N VAL A 317 -3.32 -4.16 -17.68
CA VAL A 317 -4.58 -4.50 -16.98
C VAL A 317 -5.73 -3.59 -17.44
N LYS A 318 -5.51 -2.27 -17.51
CA LYS A 318 -6.54 -1.34 -17.97
C LYS A 318 -6.97 -1.53 -19.42
N SER A 319 -6.06 -1.91 -20.30
CA SER A 319 -6.39 -2.16 -21.71
C SER A 319 -7.04 -3.52 -21.94
N GLY A 320 -6.90 -4.46 -20.97
CA GLY A 320 -7.35 -5.84 -21.11
C GLY A 320 -6.58 -6.62 -22.19
N ARG A 321 -5.40 -6.14 -22.63
CA ARG A 321 -4.56 -6.73 -23.66
C ARG A 321 -3.22 -7.16 -23.06
N PRO A 322 -2.70 -8.35 -23.39
CA PRO A 322 -1.37 -8.79 -22.97
C PRO A 322 -0.27 -7.81 -23.40
N TYR A 323 0.87 -7.90 -22.73
CA TYR A 323 2.05 -7.11 -23.08
C TYR A 323 2.50 -7.37 -24.50
N ASP A 324 2.61 -6.28 -25.30
CA ASP A 324 3.14 -6.31 -26.64
C ASP A 324 4.52 -5.62 -26.66
N PRO A 325 5.61 -6.35 -27.00
CA PRO A 325 6.94 -5.77 -27.10
C PRO A 325 7.07 -4.71 -28.21
N GLY A 326 6.22 -4.80 -29.24
CA GLY A 326 6.19 -3.88 -30.40
C GLY A 326 5.31 -2.66 -30.18
N TYR A 327 4.58 -2.58 -29.05
CA TYR A 327 3.67 -1.47 -28.80
C TYR A 327 4.42 -0.14 -28.67
N THR A 328 4.20 0.75 -29.60
CA THR A 328 4.57 2.17 -29.53
C THR A 328 3.35 2.97 -29.16
N ARG A 329 3.44 3.77 -28.10
CA ARG A 329 2.35 4.68 -27.71
C ARG A 329 2.04 5.60 -28.90
N PRO A 330 0.78 5.69 -29.37
CA PRO A 330 0.42 6.71 -30.34
C PRO A 330 0.86 8.08 -29.83
N ALA A 331 1.44 8.91 -30.70
CA ALA A 331 1.75 10.29 -30.35
C ALA A 331 0.45 10.95 -29.85
N GLU A 332 0.44 11.47 -28.62
CA GLU A 332 -0.66 12.31 -28.17
C GLU A 332 -0.79 13.46 -29.20
N ALA A 333 -1.96 13.58 -29.81
CA ALA A 333 -2.27 14.77 -30.60
C ALA A 333 -1.99 15.97 -29.67
N ALA A 334 -1.08 16.86 -30.13
CA ALA A 334 -0.79 18.09 -29.41
C ALA A 334 -2.13 18.78 -29.12
N PRO A 335 -2.37 19.29 -27.89
CA PRO A 335 -3.56 20.07 -27.63
C PRO A 335 -3.56 21.20 -28.66
N ALA A 336 -4.69 21.34 -29.40
CA ALA A 336 -4.89 22.47 -30.28
C ALA A 336 -4.64 23.72 -29.44
N SER A 337 -3.67 24.51 -29.87
CA SER A 337 -3.37 25.82 -29.28
C SER A 337 -4.63 26.69 -29.35
N PRO A 338 -4.96 27.42 -28.27
CA PRO A 338 -6.12 28.29 -28.25
C PRO A 338 -6.03 29.44 -29.24
#